data_81d244766257144115b5370ce67de5ca
#
_entry.id   81d244766257144115b5370ce67de5ca
#
_cell.length_a   1.000
_cell.length_b   1.000
_cell.length_c   1.000
_cell.angle_alpha   90.00
_cell.angle_beta   90.00
_cell.angle_gamma   90.00
#
_symmetry.space_group_name_H-M   'P 1'
#
loop_
_entity.id
_entity.type
_entity.pdbx_description
1 polymer ?
#
loop_
_entity_poly.entity_id
_entity_poly.type
_entity_poly.pdbx_seq_one_letter_code
_entity_poly.pdbx_strand_id
1 'polypeptide(L)'
;MGLREDFLAKFALLKKAAEARNATLTAGRPAKVLTAEELAQGHPKVSVTNEFQGVSYGVRVGTWFGWFWLIFTCVHCVALFYGMSRGSVKMNGRMIEQPDGWHFALLALFYVPFFLVGFAFTIARYRVTLSDDKVVVRWRILPYVGMTWTLPVGEDVVVRLAFRGSKQNKKPVDSVVVASLGKERHFGAFLPDDVKEHLAGLIQDYYGTPASSAESAAPFIPKA
;
A
#
# COMPACT_ATOMS: atom_id res chain seq x y z
N MET A 1 44.07 -24.94 -1.53
CA MET A 1 43.13 -24.87 -0.39
C MET A 1 42.46 -23.50 -0.23
N GLY A 2 43.02 -22.40 -0.72
CA GLY A 2 42.54 -21.02 -0.49
C GLY A 2 41.26 -20.57 -1.20
N LEU A 3 40.94 -21.04 -2.42
CA LEU A 3 39.85 -20.52 -3.24
C LEU A 3 38.44 -20.75 -2.64
N ARG A 4 38.23 -21.83 -1.92
CA ARG A 4 36.95 -22.14 -1.26
C ARG A 4 36.77 -21.30 -0.02
N GLU A 5 37.81 -21.01 0.72
CA GLU A 5 37.77 -20.17 1.93
C GLU A 5 37.51 -18.71 1.56
N ASP A 6 38.19 -18.19 0.52
CA ASP A 6 37.95 -16.85 -0.01
C ASP A 6 36.54 -16.65 -0.52
N PHE A 7 35.95 -17.66 -1.19
CA PHE A 7 34.58 -17.62 -1.65
C PHE A 7 33.58 -17.57 -0.49
N LEU A 8 33.79 -18.41 0.54
CA LEU A 8 32.92 -18.42 1.72
C LEU A 8 33.02 -17.11 2.51
N ALA A 9 34.22 -16.54 2.65
CA ALA A 9 34.42 -15.25 3.30
C ALA A 9 33.70 -14.11 2.55
N LYS A 10 33.82 -14.05 1.21
CA LYS A 10 33.09 -13.08 0.38
C LYS A 10 31.59 -13.25 0.47
N PHE A 11 31.10 -14.49 0.48
CA PHE A 11 29.67 -14.77 0.62
C PHE A 11 29.13 -14.33 1.99
N ALA A 12 29.87 -14.59 3.06
CA ALA A 12 29.53 -14.14 4.41
C ALA A 12 29.47 -12.60 4.52
N LEU A 13 30.43 -11.90 3.90
CA LEU A 13 30.43 -10.44 3.84
C LEU A 13 29.22 -9.89 3.07
N LEU A 14 28.90 -10.47 1.91
CA LEU A 14 27.72 -10.08 1.13
C LEU A 14 26.42 -10.31 1.90
N LYS A 15 26.32 -11.45 2.59
CA LYS A 15 25.16 -11.76 3.44
C LYS A 15 25.02 -10.73 4.57
N LYS A 16 26.10 -10.42 5.29
CA LYS A 16 26.11 -9.41 6.36
C LYS A 16 25.74 -8.02 5.86
N ALA A 17 26.26 -7.61 4.68
CA ALA A 17 25.90 -6.34 4.05
C ALA A 17 24.42 -6.29 3.64
N ALA A 18 23.86 -7.40 3.12
CA ALA A 18 22.45 -7.49 2.78
C ALA A 18 21.56 -7.44 4.03
N GLU A 19 21.96 -8.09 5.12
CA GLU A 19 21.25 -8.05 6.41
C GLU A 19 21.27 -6.64 7.01
N ALA A 20 22.40 -5.97 7.01
CA ALA A 20 22.55 -4.58 7.48
C ALA A 20 21.67 -3.62 6.65
N ARG A 21 21.67 -3.77 5.32
CA ARG A 21 20.82 -2.98 4.43
C ARG A 21 19.34 -3.23 4.69
N ASN A 22 18.95 -4.48 4.87
CA ASN A 22 17.56 -4.82 5.20
C ASN A 22 17.15 -4.26 6.57
N ALA A 23 18.03 -4.30 7.56
CA ALA A 23 17.79 -3.73 8.89
C ALA A 23 17.54 -2.21 8.78
N THR A 24 18.38 -1.48 8.02
CA THR A 24 18.20 -0.04 7.80
C THR A 24 16.88 0.28 7.08
N LEU A 25 16.54 -0.46 6.02
CA LEU A 25 15.28 -0.28 5.30
C LEU A 25 14.07 -0.58 6.20
N THR A 26 14.19 -1.56 7.08
CA THR A 26 13.13 -1.98 8.00
C THR A 26 12.97 -1.02 9.18
N ALA A 27 14.07 -0.46 9.69
CA ALA A 27 14.03 0.59 10.72
C ALA A 27 13.27 1.82 10.20
N GLY A 28 13.50 2.18 8.94
CA GLY A 28 12.84 3.31 8.29
C GLY A 28 13.41 4.66 8.72
N ARG A 29 12.72 5.70 8.34
CA ARG A 29 13.00 7.10 8.70
C ARG A 29 11.83 7.69 9.50
N PRO A 30 12.11 8.59 10.45
CA PRO A 30 11.04 9.25 11.22
C PRO A 30 10.11 10.03 10.28
N ALA A 31 8.87 10.24 10.73
CA ALA A 31 7.95 11.12 10.04
C ALA A 31 8.51 12.55 10.00
N LYS A 32 8.29 13.24 8.89
CA LYS A 32 8.64 14.66 8.77
C LYS A 32 7.76 15.47 9.71
N VAL A 33 8.38 16.35 10.52
CA VAL A 33 7.63 17.35 11.26
C VAL A 33 7.12 18.40 10.27
N LEU A 34 5.81 18.57 10.18
CA LEU A 34 5.20 19.56 9.31
C LEU A 34 5.32 20.95 9.93
N THR A 35 5.63 21.93 9.11
CA THR A 35 5.60 23.33 9.55
C THR A 35 4.16 23.83 9.69
N ALA A 36 3.95 24.88 10.47
CA ALA A 36 2.62 25.49 10.60
C ALA A 36 2.04 25.93 9.25
N GLU A 37 2.89 26.33 8.31
CA GLU A 37 2.51 26.69 6.94
C GLU A 37 2.06 25.47 6.13
N GLU A 38 2.79 24.35 6.19
CA GLU A 38 2.42 23.09 5.53
C GLU A 38 1.10 22.52 6.09
N LEU A 39 0.88 22.66 7.40
CA LEU A 39 -0.38 22.29 8.05
C LEU A 39 -1.55 23.16 7.57
N ALA A 40 -1.35 24.47 7.48
CA ALA A 40 -2.37 25.43 7.06
C ALA A 40 -2.72 25.29 5.56
N GLN A 41 -1.73 25.07 4.70
CA GLN A 41 -1.94 24.86 3.26
C GLN A 41 -2.55 23.50 2.95
N GLY A 42 -2.28 22.48 3.79
CA GLY A 42 -2.69 21.11 3.56
C GLY A 42 -2.03 20.50 2.31
N HIS A 43 -2.48 19.30 1.94
CA HIS A 43 -2.00 18.62 0.74
C HIS A 43 -3.17 18.42 -0.25
N PRO A 44 -3.02 18.75 -1.55
CA PRO A 44 -4.14 18.74 -2.51
C PRO A 44 -4.78 17.37 -2.72
N LYS A 45 -4.06 16.28 -2.39
CA LYS A 45 -4.57 14.90 -2.50
C LYS A 45 -5.10 14.35 -1.16
N VAL A 46 -5.00 15.11 -0.08
CA VAL A 46 -5.45 14.72 1.26
C VAL A 46 -6.64 15.57 1.66
N SER A 47 -7.78 14.94 1.86
CA SER A 47 -8.97 15.60 2.39
C SER A 47 -9.01 15.44 3.90
N VAL A 48 -9.30 16.51 4.62
CA VAL A 48 -9.45 16.50 6.07
C VAL A 48 -10.93 16.62 6.42
N THR A 49 -11.39 15.82 7.33
CA THR A 49 -12.77 15.87 7.86
C THR A 49 -12.73 15.74 9.37
N ASN A 50 -13.25 16.73 10.06
CA ASN A 50 -13.40 16.66 11.51
C ASN A 50 -14.59 15.77 11.84
N GLU A 51 -14.38 14.74 12.64
CA GLU A 51 -15.39 13.82 13.14
C GLU A 51 -15.61 14.11 14.63
N PHE A 52 -16.74 13.66 15.19
CA PHE A 52 -17.10 13.94 16.59
C PHE A 52 -16.04 13.45 17.61
N GLN A 53 -15.27 12.41 17.27
CA GLN A 53 -14.25 11.81 18.14
C GLN A 53 -12.84 11.86 17.55
N GLY A 54 -12.53 12.84 16.70
CA GLY A 54 -11.20 12.96 16.12
C GLY A 54 -11.16 13.55 14.72
N VAL A 55 -10.08 13.28 14.02
CA VAL A 55 -9.83 13.80 12.66
C VAL A 55 -9.69 12.65 11.69
N SER A 56 -10.30 12.79 10.52
CA SER A 56 -10.25 11.79 9.46
C SER A 56 -9.56 12.35 8.21
N TYR A 57 -8.52 11.67 7.76
CA TYR A 57 -7.77 12.00 6.54
C TYR A 57 -8.15 11.06 5.42
N GLY A 58 -8.69 11.59 4.33
CA GLY A 58 -9.06 10.82 3.15
C GLY A 58 -8.03 11.02 2.03
N VAL A 59 -7.57 9.91 1.43
CA VAL A 59 -6.64 9.93 0.30
C VAL A 59 -7.13 9.04 -0.82
N ARG A 60 -7.10 9.56 -2.05
CA ARG A 60 -7.37 8.76 -3.25
C ARG A 60 -6.07 8.13 -3.75
N VAL A 61 -6.10 6.83 -4.02
CA VAL A 61 -4.96 6.11 -4.59
C VAL A 61 -4.74 6.45 -6.07
N GLY A 62 -5.77 6.93 -6.78
CA GLY A 62 -5.86 7.15 -8.23
C GLY A 62 -4.53 7.30 -8.96
N THR A 63 -4.17 6.29 -9.75
CA THR A 63 -2.96 6.29 -10.57
C THR A 63 -3.33 6.30 -12.05
N TRP A 64 -2.48 6.90 -12.90
CA TRP A 64 -2.61 6.79 -14.35
C TRP A 64 -2.65 5.32 -14.82
N PHE A 65 -1.84 4.48 -14.19
CA PHE A 65 -1.80 3.05 -14.48
C PHE A 65 -3.16 2.37 -14.25
N GLY A 66 -3.90 2.75 -13.21
CA GLY A 66 -5.24 2.21 -12.95
C GLY A 66 -6.21 2.50 -14.09
N TRP A 67 -6.22 3.74 -14.59
CA TRP A 67 -7.05 4.12 -15.74
C TRP A 67 -6.65 3.37 -17.01
N PHE A 68 -5.36 3.31 -17.31
CA PHE A 68 -4.83 2.53 -18.44
C PHE A 68 -5.28 1.06 -18.34
N TRP A 69 -5.12 0.46 -17.16
CA TRP A 69 -5.49 -0.93 -16.93
C TRP A 69 -6.99 -1.18 -17.11
N LEU A 70 -7.85 -0.29 -16.61
CA LEU A 70 -9.30 -0.41 -16.79
C LEU A 70 -9.70 -0.31 -18.26
N ILE A 71 -9.18 0.68 -18.98
CA ILE A 71 -9.47 0.86 -20.42
C ILE A 71 -9.02 -0.38 -21.20
N PHE A 72 -7.77 -0.84 -20.96
CA PHE A 72 -7.24 -2.03 -21.60
C PHE A 72 -8.13 -3.25 -21.32
N THR A 73 -8.50 -3.47 -20.06
CA THR A 73 -9.36 -4.61 -19.66
C THR A 73 -10.73 -4.52 -20.31
N CYS A 74 -11.36 -3.34 -20.38
CA CYS A 74 -12.63 -3.12 -21.05
C CYS A 74 -12.54 -3.45 -22.55
N VAL A 75 -11.55 -2.89 -23.25
CA VAL A 75 -11.36 -3.11 -24.69
C VAL A 75 -11.12 -4.59 -24.97
N HIS A 76 -10.26 -5.24 -24.22
CA HIS A 76 -9.95 -6.66 -24.38
C HIS A 76 -11.16 -7.56 -24.08
N CYS A 77 -11.91 -7.25 -23.02
CA CYS A 77 -13.14 -7.95 -22.66
C CYS A 77 -14.16 -7.86 -23.81
N VAL A 78 -14.43 -6.64 -24.29
CA VAL A 78 -15.38 -6.40 -25.41
C VAL A 78 -14.93 -7.13 -26.68
N ALA A 79 -13.66 -7.07 -27.03
CA ALA A 79 -13.11 -7.76 -28.20
C ALA A 79 -13.30 -9.27 -28.12
N LEU A 80 -13.06 -9.87 -26.94
CA LEU A 80 -13.28 -11.31 -26.75
C LEU A 80 -14.77 -11.68 -26.76
N PHE A 81 -15.64 -10.91 -26.13
CA PHE A 81 -17.10 -11.15 -26.22
C PHE A 81 -17.60 -11.07 -27.65
N TYR A 82 -17.14 -10.06 -28.41
CA TYR A 82 -17.48 -9.92 -29.81
C TYR A 82 -16.95 -11.07 -30.66
N GLY A 83 -15.67 -11.45 -30.46
CA GLY A 83 -15.05 -12.58 -31.16
C GLY A 83 -15.77 -13.91 -30.86
N MET A 84 -16.16 -14.13 -29.59
CA MET A 84 -16.97 -15.30 -29.22
C MET A 84 -18.34 -15.31 -29.91
N SER A 85 -19.05 -14.18 -29.88
CA SER A 85 -20.37 -14.08 -30.50
C SER A 85 -20.36 -14.36 -32.03
N ARG A 86 -19.19 -14.16 -32.65
CA ARG A 86 -18.97 -14.49 -34.09
C ARG A 86 -18.35 -15.85 -34.35
N GLY A 87 -18.16 -16.71 -33.35
CA GLY A 87 -17.50 -18.00 -33.48
C GLY A 87 -16.03 -17.92 -33.87
N SER A 88 -15.36 -16.77 -33.65
CA SER A 88 -13.98 -16.52 -34.05
C SER A 88 -12.96 -16.92 -32.99
N VAL A 89 -13.38 -17.39 -31.81
CA VAL A 89 -12.49 -17.71 -30.68
C VAL A 89 -12.22 -19.21 -30.64
N LYS A 90 -10.93 -19.56 -30.48
CA LYS A 90 -10.50 -20.96 -30.24
C LYS A 90 -10.32 -21.19 -28.75
N MET A 91 -10.89 -22.26 -28.23
CA MET A 91 -10.67 -22.73 -26.88
C MET A 91 -10.16 -24.15 -26.88
N ASN A 92 -9.02 -24.40 -26.24
CA ASN A 92 -8.32 -25.70 -26.28
C ASN A 92 -8.04 -26.21 -27.72
N GLY A 93 -7.72 -25.30 -28.64
CA GLY A 93 -7.41 -25.65 -30.06
C GLY A 93 -8.63 -25.91 -30.96
N ARG A 94 -9.86 -25.87 -30.41
CA ARG A 94 -11.12 -26.03 -31.18
C ARG A 94 -11.83 -24.72 -31.34
N MET A 95 -12.40 -24.44 -32.49
CA MET A 95 -13.27 -23.29 -32.72
C MET A 95 -14.56 -23.47 -31.92
N ILE A 96 -15.01 -22.43 -31.23
CA ILE A 96 -16.32 -22.41 -30.61
C ILE A 96 -17.30 -21.87 -31.65
N GLU A 97 -17.97 -22.79 -32.37
CA GLU A 97 -18.89 -22.41 -33.43
C GLU A 97 -20.22 -21.85 -32.87
N GLN A 98 -20.65 -22.34 -31.72
CA GLN A 98 -21.87 -21.90 -31.02
C GLN A 98 -21.55 -21.72 -29.52
N PRO A 99 -21.21 -20.50 -29.08
CA PRO A 99 -20.94 -20.26 -27.67
C PRO A 99 -22.24 -20.26 -26.87
N ASP A 100 -22.31 -21.12 -25.86
CA ASP A 100 -23.41 -21.14 -24.88
C ASP A 100 -23.25 -20.04 -23.85
N GLY A 101 -24.32 -19.71 -23.14
CA GLY A 101 -24.29 -18.74 -22.04
C GLY A 101 -23.22 -19.04 -20.97
N TRP A 102 -22.89 -20.32 -20.79
CA TRP A 102 -21.82 -20.76 -19.89
C TRP A 102 -20.41 -20.23 -20.30
N HIS A 103 -20.10 -20.19 -21.59
CA HIS A 103 -18.82 -19.65 -22.07
C HIS A 103 -18.70 -18.16 -21.77
N PHE A 104 -19.79 -17.40 -21.91
CA PHE A 104 -19.82 -15.98 -21.56
C PHE A 104 -19.73 -15.77 -20.06
N ALA A 105 -20.36 -16.63 -19.25
CA ALA A 105 -20.25 -16.58 -17.79
C ALA A 105 -18.82 -16.84 -17.31
N LEU A 106 -18.15 -17.84 -17.86
CA LEU A 106 -16.73 -18.12 -17.56
C LEU A 106 -15.83 -16.95 -17.94
N LEU A 107 -16.03 -16.37 -19.12
CA LEU A 107 -15.26 -15.21 -19.57
C LEU A 107 -15.47 -14.02 -18.64
N ALA A 108 -16.73 -13.73 -18.26
CA ALA A 108 -17.04 -12.68 -17.32
C ALA A 108 -16.35 -12.91 -15.96
N LEU A 109 -16.44 -14.13 -15.42
CA LEU A 109 -15.79 -14.52 -14.17
C LEU A 109 -14.28 -14.35 -14.24
N PHE A 110 -13.65 -14.69 -15.37
CA PHE A 110 -12.22 -14.52 -15.59
C PHE A 110 -11.80 -13.04 -15.51
N TYR A 111 -12.65 -12.10 -15.96
CA TYR A 111 -12.32 -10.67 -15.94
C TYR A 111 -12.53 -9.99 -14.59
N VAL A 112 -13.30 -10.59 -13.67
CA VAL A 112 -13.53 -9.99 -12.33
C VAL A 112 -12.24 -9.58 -11.61
N PRO A 113 -11.20 -10.44 -11.47
CA PRO A 113 -9.97 -10.04 -10.80
C PRO A 113 -9.25 -8.90 -11.52
N PHE A 114 -9.28 -8.84 -12.85
CA PHE A 114 -8.64 -7.76 -13.62
C PHE A 114 -9.33 -6.41 -13.39
N PHE A 115 -10.66 -6.41 -13.34
CA PHE A 115 -11.43 -5.20 -12.98
C PHE A 115 -11.16 -4.79 -11.54
N LEU A 116 -11.11 -5.72 -10.59
CA LEU A 116 -10.80 -5.40 -9.19
C LEU A 116 -9.43 -4.77 -9.04
N VAL A 117 -8.41 -5.27 -9.76
CA VAL A 117 -7.08 -4.67 -9.80
C VAL A 117 -7.14 -3.25 -10.37
N GLY A 118 -7.80 -3.05 -11.50
CA GLY A 118 -7.97 -1.74 -12.11
C GLY A 118 -8.66 -0.74 -11.16
N PHE A 119 -9.75 -1.16 -10.52
CA PHE A 119 -10.45 -0.35 -9.53
C PHE A 119 -9.59 -0.04 -8.31
N ALA A 120 -8.78 -1.02 -7.82
CA ALA A 120 -7.86 -0.80 -6.72
C ALA A 120 -6.86 0.33 -7.00
N PHE A 121 -6.38 0.44 -8.23
CA PHE A 121 -5.42 1.48 -8.63
C PHE A 121 -6.07 2.79 -9.11
N THR A 122 -7.38 2.82 -9.33
CA THR A 122 -8.06 4.00 -9.88
C THR A 122 -8.93 4.71 -8.85
N ILE A 123 -9.80 3.96 -8.17
CA ILE A 123 -10.83 4.55 -7.29
C ILE A 123 -10.66 4.20 -5.82
N ALA A 124 -9.68 3.36 -5.48
CA ALA A 124 -9.43 3.02 -4.09
C ALA A 124 -9.13 4.26 -3.25
N ARG A 125 -9.64 4.24 -2.04
CA ARG A 125 -9.47 5.32 -1.08
C ARG A 125 -8.93 4.78 0.23
N TYR A 126 -7.96 5.47 0.78
CA TYR A 126 -7.59 5.34 2.18
C TYR A 126 -8.36 6.38 2.98
N ARG A 127 -8.86 5.98 4.13
CA ARG A 127 -9.32 6.88 5.19
C ARG A 127 -8.61 6.50 6.48
N VAL A 128 -7.89 7.45 7.03
CA VAL A 128 -7.19 7.32 8.30
C VAL A 128 -7.91 8.18 9.30
N THR A 129 -8.55 7.58 10.29
CA THR A 129 -9.24 8.29 11.38
C THR A 129 -8.37 8.20 12.63
N LEU A 130 -8.03 9.34 13.16
CA LEU A 130 -7.26 9.50 14.40
C LEU A 130 -8.22 9.86 15.52
N SER A 131 -8.12 9.16 16.63
CA SER A 131 -8.84 9.42 17.88
C SER A 131 -7.86 9.27 19.03
N ASP A 132 -8.21 9.76 20.19
CA ASP A 132 -7.33 9.72 21.38
C ASP A 132 -7.01 8.29 21.83
N ASP A 133 -7.89 7.32 21.52
CA ASP A 133 -7.78 5.92 21.93
C ASP A 133 -7.32 4.98 20.83
N LYS A 134 -7.39 5.40 19.55
CA LYS A 134 -7.11 4.50 18.41
C LYS A 134 -6.83 5.22 17.10
N VAL A 135 -6.06 4.54 16.25
CA VAL A 135 -5.93 4.83 14.82
C VAL A 135 -6.73 3.80 14.04
N VAL A 136 -7.65 4.25 13.19
CA VAL A 136 -8.43 3.38 12.31
C VAL A 136 -8.04 3.68 10.86
N VAL A 137 -7.55 2.68 10.14
CA VAL A 137 -7.28 2.79 8.72
C VAL A 137 -8.26 1.93 7.95
N ARG A 138 -8.97 2.58 7.04
CA ARG A 138 -9.90 1.92 6.11
C ARG A 138 -9.39 2.10 4.70
N TRP A 139 -9.13 1.00 4.05
CA TRP A 139 -8.86 0.96 2.62
C TRP A 139 -10.07 0.37 1.91
N ARG A 140 -10.64 1.08 0.94
CA ARG A 140 -11.81 0.65 0.20
C ARG A 140 -11.60 0.83 -1.29
N ILE A 141 -11.94 -0.19 -2.06
CA ILE A 141 -12.02 -0.16 -3.53
C ILE A 141 -13.43 0.25 -3.96
N LEU A 142 -14.42 -0.38 -3.33
CA LEU A 142 -15.85 -0.12 -3.52
C LEU A 142 -16.50 0.11 -2.15
N PRO A 143 -17.76 0.60 -2.07
CA PRO A 143 -18.42 0.86 -0.79
C PRO A 143 -18.34 -0.29 0.22
N TYR A 144 -18.39 -1.54 -0.26
CA TYR A 144 -18.43 -2.75 0.57
C TYR A 144 -17.17 -3.62 0.46
N VAL A 145 -16.24 -3.30 -0.46
CA VAL A 145 -15.03 -4.10 -0.70
C VAL A 145 -13.82 -3.33 -0.20
N GLY A 146 -13.15 -3.87 0.80
CA GLY A 146 -11.96 -3.24 1.37
C GLY A 146 -11.52 -3.89 2.67
N MET A 147 -10.53 -3.27 3.31
CA MET A 147 -9.95 -3.71 4.57
C MET A 147 -10.04 -2.58 5.59
N THR A 148 -10.33 -2.95 6.83
CA THR A 148 -10.28 -2.01 7.96
C THR A 148 -9.41 -2.64 9.04
N TRP A 149 -8.51 -1.85 9.61
CA TRP A 149 -7.78 -2.26 10.79
C TRP A 149 -7.69 -1.12 11.79
N THR A 150 -7.57 -1.50 13.04
CA THR A 150 -7.53 -0.59 14.18
C THR A 150 -6.27 -0.87 14.97
N LEU A 151 -5.58 0.19 15.37
CA LEU A 151 -4.47 0.16 16.30
C LEU A 151 -4.89 0.94 17.54
N PRO A 152 -4.94 0.33 18.72
CA PRO A 152 -5.14 1.06 19.96
C PRO A 152 -3.91 1.95 20.21
N VAL A 153 -4.16 3.15 20.73
CA VAL A 153 -3.16 4.17 20.98
C VAL A 153 -2.97 4.34 22.48
N GLY A 154 -1.71 4.41 22.92
CA GLY A 154 -1.29 4.82 24.25
C GLY A 154 -0.50 6.12 24.19
N GLU A 155 0.23 6.43 25.24
CA GLU A 155 1.03 7.64 25.34
C GLU A 155 2.20 7.67 24.34
N ASP A 156 2.72 6.48 23.95
CA ASP A 156 3.87 6.34 23.07
C ASP A 156 3.42 5.97 21.64
N VAL A 157 3.12 6.96 20.82
CA VAL A 157 2.86 6.76 19.40
C VAL A 157 4.10 7.12 18.58
N VAL A 158 4.61 6.17 17.82
CA VAL A 158 5.74 6.38 16.93
C VAL A 158 5.28 6.25 15.48
N VAL A 159 5.52 7.29 14.69
CA VAL A 159 5.19 7.30 13.26
C VAL A 159 6.47 7.38 12.45
N ARG A 160 6.58 6.51 11.45
CA ARG A 160 7.75 6.44 10.59
C ARG A 160 7.40 5.97 9.18
N LEU A 161 8.30 6.22 8.24
CA LEU A 161 8.25 5.65 6.90
C LEU A 161 9.25 4.50 6.82
N ALA A 162 8.78 3.28 6.58
CA ALA A 162 9.64 2.12 6.56
C ALA A 162 9.20 1.07 5.55
N PHE A 163 10.17 0.31 5.04
CA PHE A 163 9.91 -0.82 4.18
C PHE A 163 9.25 -1.95 4.97
N ARG A 164 8.11 -2.46 4.45
CA ARG A 164 7.35 -3.57 5.03
C ARG A 164 7.02 -4.64 3.99
N GLY A 165 8.01 -4.96 3.14
CA GLY A 165 7.91 -6.03 2.14
C GLY A 165 7.34 -5.61 0.79
N SER A 166 6.75 -4.42 0.66
CA SER A 166 6.21 -3.92 -0.61
C SER A 166 7.30 -3.49 -1.56
N LYS A 167 7.23 -3.96 -2.82
CA LYS A 167 8.19 -3.59 -3.86
C LYS A 167 7.45 -3.06 -5.09
N GLN A 168 7.99 -2.02 -5.71
CA GLN A 168 7.55 -1.50 -6.98
C GLN A 168 8.73 -1.49 -7.94
N ASN A 169 8.61 -2.16 -9.10
CA ASN A 169 9.71 -2.30 -10.06
C ASN A 169 11.01 -2.83 -9.41
N LYS A 170 10.88 -3.86 -8.55
CA LYS A 170 11.99 -4.47 -7.78
C LYS A 170 12.63 -3.56 -6.73
N LYS A 171 12.24 -2.29 -6.62
CA LYS A 171 12.72 -1.36 -5.60
C LYS A 171 11.84 -1.45 -4.34
N PRO A 172 12.44 -1.42 -3.13
CA PRO A 172 11.67 -1.36 -1.90
C PRO A 172 10.87 -0.05 -1.86
N VAL A 173 9.63 -0.14 -1.39
CA VAL A 173 8.73 1.01 -1.24
C VAL A 173 8.36 1.15 0.23
N ASP A 174 8.50 2.36 0.74
CA ASP A 174 8.13 2.68 2.11
C ASP A 174 6.62 2.70 2.28
N SER A 175 6.19 2.35 3.48
CA SER A 175 4.82 2.47 3.98
C SER A 175 4.80 3.41 5.17
N VAL A 176 3.69 4.06 5.41
CA VAL A 176 3.45 4.74 6.70
C VAL A 176 3.26 3.68 7.76
N VAL A 177 4.10 3.72 8.77
CA VAL A 177 4.11 2.79 9.90
C VAL A 177 3.71 3.55 11.14
N VAL A 178 2.71 3.06 11.85
CA VAL A 178 2.28 3.56 13.14
C VAL A 178 2.48 2.46 14.17
N ALA A 179 3.21 2.75 15.22
CA ALA A 179 3.47 1.85 16.33
C ALA A 179 2.98 2.46 17.63
N SER A 180 2.30 1.68 18.45
CA SER A 180 1.85 2.04 19.79
C SER A 180 1.57 0.79 20.61
N LEU A 181 1.78 0.85 21.93
CA LEU A 181 1.53 -0.25 22.86
C LEU A 181 2.17 -1.58 22.43
N GLY A 182 3.38 -1.55 21.86
CA GLY A 182 4.08 -2.73 21.39
C GLY A 182 3.48 -3.37 20.13
N LYS A 183 2.49 -2.75 19.50
CA LYS A 183 1.88 -3.18 18.22
C LYS A 183 2.26 -2.23 17.11
N GLU A 184 2.37 -2.77 15.91
CA GLU A 184 2.69 -2.00 14.71
C GLU A 184 1.69 -2.29 13.60
N ARG A 185 1.32 -1.26 12.87
CA ARG A 185 0.52 -1.37 11.64
C ARG A 185 1.11 -0.49 10.57
N HIS A 186 0.95 -0.91 9.32
CA HIS A 186 1.45 -0.15 8.16
C HIS A 186 0.40 -0.05 7.06
N PHE A 187 0.49 1.03 6.29
CA PHE A 187 -0.42 1.27 5.17
C PHE A 187 0.22 2.18 4.12
N GLY A 188 -0.46 2.37 3.02
CA GLY A 188 -0.12 3.37 2.02
C GLY A 188 1.12 3.07 1.18
N ALA A 189 1.59 1.81 1.08
CA ALA A 189 2.76 1.44 0.27
C ALA A 189 2.69 1.97 -1.18
N PHE A 190 1.49 2.00 -1.77
CA PHE A 190 1.28 2.44 -3.16
C PHE A 190 0.85 3.91 -3.28
N LEU A 191 0.83 4.66 -2.19
CA LEU A 191 0.63 6.09 -2.24
C LEU A 191 1.91 6.78 -2.75
N PRO A 192 1.81 7.94 -3.39
CA PRO A 192 2.95 8.79 -3.73
C PRO A 192 3.75 9.17 -2.47
N ASP A 193 5.06 9.36 -2.61
CA ASP A 193 5.94 9.60 -1.46
C ASP A 193 5.60 10.92 -0.75
N ASP A 194 5.26 11.97 -1.50
CA ASP A 194 4.79 13.25 -0.99
C ASP A 194 3.56 13.10 -0.07
N VAL A 195 2.61 12.25 -0.49
CA VAL A 195 1.40 11.98 0.29
C VAL A 195 1.70 11.17 1.54
N LYS A 196 2.60 10.17 1.44
CA LYS A 196 3.01 9.36 2.60
C LYS A 196 3.71 10.21 3.65
N GLU A 197 4.63 11.08 3.22
CA GLU A 197 5.33 12.00 4.12
C GLU A 197 4.37 12.96 4.82
N HIS A 198 3.44 13.55 4.07
CA HIS A 198 2.44 14.45 4.63
C HIS A 198 1.51 13.73 5.62
N LEU A 199 0.99 12.54 5.26
CA LEU A 199 0.15 11.76 6.18
C LEU A 199 0.89 11.34 7.44
N ALA A 200 2.15 10.89 7.32
CA ALA A 200 2.96 10.53 8.47
C ALA A 200 3.17 11.75 9.40
N GLY A 201 3.43 12.91 8.81
CA GLY A 201 3.56 14.17 9.56
C GLY A 201 2.26 14.58 10.27
N LEU A 202 1.10 14.47 9.60
CA LEU A 202 -0.20 14.77 10.21
C LEU A 202 -0.52 13.85 11.39
N ILE A 203 -0.21 12.54 11.28
CA ILE A 203 -0.42 11.59 12.36
C ILE A 203 0.53 11.90 13.53
N GLN A 204 1.78 12.24 13.21
CA GLN A 204 2.80 12.62 14.20
C GLN A 204 2.39 13.89 14.95
N ASP A 205 1.90 14.90 14.24
CA ASP A 205 1.42 16.17 14.81
C ASP A 205 0.21 15.96 15.73
N TYR A 206 -0.76 15.15 15.30
CA TYR A 206 -1.97 14.85 16.08
C TYR A 206 -1.65 14.25 17.44
N TYR A 207 -0.68 13.35 17.54
CA TYR A 207 -0.30 12.72 18.80
C TYR A 207 0.81 13.44 19.56
N GLY A 208 1.33 14.55 19.02
CA GLY A 208 2.27 15.44 19.71
C GLY A 208 3.63 14.83 20.06
N THR A 209 4.02 13.73 19.39
CA THR A 209 5.29 13.04 19.70
C THR A 209 6.44 13.72 18.97
N PRO A 210 7.43 14.34 19.65
CA PRO A 210 8.53 15.01 18.98
C PRO A 210 9.39 14.01 18.17
N ALA A 211 9.79 14.39 16.97
CA ALA A 211 10.61 13.57 16.05
C ALA A 211 11.92 13.06 16.68
N SER A 212 12.42 13.73 17.73
CA SER A 212 13.66 13.36 18.43
C SER A 212 13.59 12.04 19.20
N SER A 213 12.40 11.59 19.60
CA SER A 213 12.22 10.31 20.30
C SER A 213 12.25 9.11 19.35
N ALA A 214 12.06 9.33 18.03
CA ALA A 214 12.07 8.27 17.03
C ALA A 214 13.49 7.74 16.72
N GLU A 215 14.52 8.55 16.96
CA GLU A 215 15.93 8.17 16.71
C GLU A 215 16.46 7.18 17.77
N SER A 216 15.82 7.16 18.96
CA SER A 216 16.19 6.26 20.07
C SER A 216 15.39 4.94 20.09
N ALA A 217 14.38 4.78 19.25
CA ALA A 217 13.64 3.54 19.20
C ALA A 217 14.47 2.46 18.49
N ALA A 218 15.12 1.61 19.29
CA ALA A 218 15.73 0.37 18.81
C ALA A 218 14.73 -0.39 17.92
N PRO A 219 15.20 -1.09 16.87
CA PRO A 219 14.31 -1.81 15.98
C PRO A 219 13.43 -2.75 16.80
N PHE A 220 12.11 -2.60 16.66
CA PHE A 220 11.13 -3.47 17.28
C PHE A 220 11.37 -4.90 16.75
N ILE A 221 11.94 -5.75 17.60
CA ILE A 221 12.09 -7.19 17.32
C ILE A 221 10.85 -7.86 17.90
N PRO A 222 9.91 -8.36 17.07
CA PRO A 222 8.80 -9.13 17.58
C PRO A 222 9.36 -10.35 18.30
N LYS A 223 9.00 -10.53 19.55
CA LYS A 223 9.25 -11.79 20.27
C LYS A 223 8.46 -12.88 19.55
N ALA A 224 9.20 -13.93 19.12
CA ALA A 224 8.65 -15.13 18.50
C ALA A 224 7.73 -15.88 19.46
#